data_93239f781a48be2ba04cf3ecd995a1d0
#
_entry.id   93239f781a48be2ba04cf3ecd995a1d0
#
_cell.length_a   1.000
_cell.length_b   1.000
_cell.length_c   1.000
_cell.angle_alpha   90.00
_cell.angle_beta   90.00
_cell.angle_gamma   90.00
#
_symmetry.space_group_name_H-M   'P 1'
#
loop_
_entity.id
_entity.type
_entity.pdbx_description
1 polymer ?
#
loop_
_entity_poly.entity_id
_entity_poly.type
_entity_poly.pdbx_seq_one_letter_code
_entity_poly.pdbx_strand_id
1 'polypeptide(L)'
;MKQLKYSSLIMTVLYLFIFFYPSLVSAHAYILKSTPYENEIIQEAPKKVSIEFDERIQTSFNSIEVFDSSGKRVDQKNGGVNAENPSIIECNLDESLPNGTYSIQWRVVSSDGHPVQGVIPFQIGNGNAQDSSNDHESKGYSPKIDLIIIRWLQYMSNACFLGILFFSLFVLRKELINDTWVLTIISKIAKLSIMILALSMILSLPLQATIESGLSWGKVLSVEVFSDILENTFFGEIWILQICCLFFVFIAAYFIQKTNFKPLWMWVSFILGTGLILSKTFTSHAASSTNVYLTIPLDFIHLLSASIWIGSIVTLVALIPLSRKTDTKTLYFDTIHRFSKWGVLFVLLLTTSGFFSSISFIPNLRSLLFTDYGRVLLGKVFLLMIMMVFAAVNFVKGKRNREKGLTSSLWGELITGLSVLILSVLLTNLPTAMASPGPFKETNKDNQGSSITFEATPNVIGENDFVLSLKNKKGQPMKGIEQVTLTFTSLEMDMGDDTKTLIKVQNGKYEGQGMNFNMAGRWNVHVHVLTKDLETIDTDFKVRVGSQ
;
A
#
# COMPACT_ATOMS: atom_id res chain seq x y z
N MET A 1 -43.39 -18.29 -1.50
CA MET A 1 -42.63 -18.72 -2.69
C MET A 1 -41.69 -17.64 -3.32
N LYS A 2 -42.08 -16.36 -3.45
CA LYS A 2 -41.17 -15.32 -3.99
C LYS A 2 -39.97 -15.02 -3.07
N GLN A 3 -40.17 -14.94 -1.73
CA GLN A 3 -39.09 -14.71 -0.77
C GLN A 3 -38.04 -15.86 -0.73
N LEU A 4 -38.50 -17.12 -0.84
CA LEU A 4 -37.59 -18.28 -0.88
C LEU A 4 -36.67 -18.27 -2.11
N LYS A 5 -37.13 -17.81 -3.29
CA LYS A 5 -36.33 -17.71 -4.50
C LYS A 5 -35.23 -16.62 -4.38
N TYR A 6 -35.52 -15.54 -3.63
CA TYR A 6 -34.52 -14.48 -3.39
C TYR A 6 -33.44 -14.93 -2.40
N SER A 7 -33.85 -15.64 -1.33
CA SER A 7 -32.91 -16.22 -0.36
C SER A 7 -31.97 -17.24 -1.01
N SER A 8 -32.48 -18.11 -1.90
CA SER A 8 -31.68 -19.09 -2.61
C SER A 8 -30.66 -18.43 -3.55
N LEU A 9 -31.05 -17.40 -4.29
CA LEU A 9 -30.12 -16.67 -5.18
C LEU A 9 -29.03 -15.93 -4.40
N ILE A 10 -29.40 -15.26 -3.29
CA ILE A 10 -28.46 -14.59 -2.40
C ILE A 10 -27.49 -15.61 -1.77
N MET A 11 -28.00 -16.76 -1.32
CA MET A 11 -27.16 -17.84 -0.80
C MET A 11 -26.21 -18.41 -1.87
N THR A 12 -26.66 -18.57 -3.11
CA THR A 12 -25.79 -19.05 -4.20
C THR A 12 -24.66 -18.07 -4.51
N VAL A 13 -24.96 -16.76 -4.52
CA VAL A 13 -23.93 -15.73 -4.71
C VAL A 13 -22.97 -15.67 -3.52
N LEU A 14 -23.47 -15.77 -2.28
CA LEU A 14 -22.64 -15.87 -1.08
C LEU A 14 -21.77 -17.14 -1.07
N TYR A 15 -22.33 -18.26 -1.52
CA TYR A 15 -21.59 -19.54 -1.63
C TYR A 15 -20.47 -19.46 -2.68
N LEU A 16 -20.69 -18.76 -3.80
CA LEU A 16 -19.63 -18.48 -4.78
C LEU A 16 -18.47 -17.68 -4.16
N PHE A 17 -18.75 -16.69 -3.30
CA PHE A 17 -17.70 -15.95 -2.59
C PHE A 17 -16.96 -16.77 -1.54
N ILE A 18 -17.63 -17.71 -0.88
CA ILE A 18 -17.01 -18.61 0.11
C ILE A 18 -16.11 -19.65 -0.57
N PHE A 19 -16.49 -20.13 -1.76
CA PHE A 19 -15.70 -21.13 -2.50
C PHE A 19 -14.37 -20.57 -3.07
N PHE A 20 -14.30 -19.26 -3.29
CA PHE A 20 -13.11 -18.56 -3.74
C PHE A 20 -12.41 -17.81 -2.58
N TYR A 21 -12.41 -18.39 -1.36
CA TYR A 21 -11.69 -17.80 -0.25
C TYR A 21 -10.18 -17.95 -0.49
N PRO A 22 -9.46 -16.88 -0.88
CA PRO A 22 -8.04 -16.96 -1.13
C PRO A 22 -7.29 -17.18 0.18
N SER A 23 -6.18 -17.91 0.14
CA SER A 23 -5.28 -18.03 1.28
C SER A 23 -4.71 -16.64 1.59
N LEU A 24 -4.90 -16.18 2.83
CA LEU A 24 -4.36 -14.90 3.29
C LEU A 24 -2.85 -15.00 3.38
N VAL A 25 -2.14 -14.13 2.68
CA VAL A 25 -0.68 -14.06 2.65
C VAL A 25 -0.24 -12.73 3.24
N SER A 26 0.83 -12.75 4.02
CA SER A 26 1.49 -11.56 4.57
C SER A 26 2.17 -10.77 3.45
N ALA A 27 2.36 -9.48 3.58
CA ALA A 27 2.90 -8.65 2.53
C ALA A 27 4.26 -8.09 2.82
N HIS A 28 5.01 -7.91 1.75
CA HIS A 28 6.40 -7.46 1.61
C HIS A 28 7.39 -8.49 2.14
N ALA A 29 8.06 -9.13 1.19
CA ALA A 29 9.14 -10.07 1.45
C ALA A 29 10.32 -9.36 2.14
N TYR A 30 10.56 -9.69 3.42
CA TYR A 30 11.74 -9.25 4.14
C TYR A 30 12.78 -10.35 4.14
N ILE A 31 14.05 -9.99 3.98
CA ILE A 31 15.14 -10.94 4.10
C ILE A 31 15.24 -11.39 5.57
N LEU A 32 15.08 -12.69 5.80
CA LEU A 32 15.38 -13.31 7.10
C LEU A 32 16.85 -13.67 7.18
N LYS A 33 17.40 -14.20 6.07
CA LYS A 33 18.78 -14.70 6.04
C LYS A 33 19.30 -14.65 4.61
N SER A 34 20.57 -14.29 4.44
CA SER A 34 21.30 -14.50 3.19
C SER A 34 22.54 -15.36 3.43
N THR A 35 22.94 -16.10 2.43
CA THR A 35 24.19 -16.88 2.45
C THR A 35 24.88 -16.69 1.09
N PRO A 36 26.03 -16.01 1.02
CA PRO A 36 26.69 -15.28 2.12
C PRO A 36 25.85 -14.17 2.71
N TYR A 37 26.10 -13.77 3.99
CA TYR A 37 25.47 -12.57 4.53
C TYR A 37 26.19 -11.31 4.04
N GLU A 38 25.56 -10.19 4.23
CA GLU A 38 26.03 -8.90 3.72
C GLU A 38 27.40 -8.54 4.34
N ASN A 39 28.36 -8.18 3.46
CA ASN A 39 29.76 -7.91 3.81
C ASN A 39 30.53 -9.08 4.45
N GLU A 40 30.02 -10.31 4.31
CA GLU A 40 30.74 -11.50 4.78
C GLU A 40 32.06 -11.68 4.02
N ILE A 41 33.14 -12.00 4.78
CA ILE A 41 34.43 -12.38 4.22
C ILE A 41 34.55 -13.91 4.37
N ILE A 42 34.42 -14.61 3.27
CA ILE A 42 34.50 -16.07 3.22
C ILE A 42 35.86 -16.50 2.67
N GLN A 43 36.43 -17.58 3.17
CA GLN A 43 37.77 -18.03 2.76
C GLN A 43 37.74 -18.84 1.45
N GLU A 44 36.65 -19.53 1.18
CA GLU A 44 36.45 -20.34 -0.03
C GLU A 44 35.15 -19.91 -0.73
N ALA A 45 35.16 -19.96 -2.07
CA ALA A 45 33.98 -19.63 -2.86
C ALA A 45 32.81 -20.57 -2.52
N PRO A 46 31.64 -20.06 -2.19
CA PRO A 46 30.47 -20.88 -1.92
C PRO A 46 29.98 -21.49 -3.24
N LYS A 47 29.47 -22.70 -3.20
CA LYS A 47 28.89 -23.36 -4.39
C LYS A 47 27.57 -22.71 -4.82
N LYS A 48 26.86 -22.12 -3.86
CA LYS A 48 25.52 -21.56 -4.02
C LYS A 48 25.35 -20.33 -3.15
N VAL A 49 24.63 -19.34 -3.65
CA VAL A 49 24.08 -18.24 -2.87
C VAL A 49 22.59 -18.44 -2.66
N SER A 50 22.06 -18.01 -1.51
CA SER A 50 20.64 -18.12 -1.21
C SER A 50 20.18 -16.95 -0.33
N ILE A 51 18.92 -16.53 -0.53
CA ILE A 51 18.26 -15.51 0.29
C ILE A 51 16.93 -16.09 0.73
N GLU A 52 16.69 -16.12 2.04
CA GLU A 52 15.46 -16.56 2.67
C GLU A 52 14.63 -15.34 3.08
N PHE A 53 13.35 -15.37 2.78
CA PHE A 53 12.39 -14.32 3.09
C PHE A 53 11.39 -14.79 4.15
N ASP A 54 10.76 -13.85 4.84
CA ASP A 54 9.74 -14.10 5.88
C ASP A 54 8.40 -14.56 5.31
N GLU A 55 8.25 -14.55 3.98
CA GLU A 55 7.07 -15.02 3.27
C GLU A 55 7.41 -15.82 2.02
N ARG A 56 6.38 -16.41 1.43
CA ARG A 56 6.51 -17.10 0.12
C ARG A 56 6.69 -16.06 -0.99
N ILE A 57 7.65 -16.32 -1.87
CA ILE A 57 7.93 -15.52 -3.05
C ILE A 57 7.18 -16.09 -4.25
N GLN A 58 6.67 -15.21 -5.12
CA GLN A 58 6.08 -15.65 -6.37
C GLN A 58 7.12 -16.36 -7.24
N THR A 59 6.73 -17.45 -7.87
CA THR A 59 7.64 -18.24 -8.71
C THR A 59 8.03 -17.55 -10.01
N SER A 60 7.23 -16.57 -10.44
CA SER A 60 7.47 -15.77 -11.64
C SER A 60 8.09 -14.41 -11.30
N PHE A 61 8.83 -13.86 -12.26
CA PHE A 61 9.42 -12.51 -12.19
C PHE A 61 10.43 -12.30 -11.05
N ASN A 62 11.09 -13.37 -10.59
CA ASN A 62 12.22 -13.31 -9.68
C ASN A 62 13.55 -13.39 -10.44
N SER A 63 14.60 -12.83 -9.85
CA SER A 63 15.99 -12.99 -10.30
C SER A 63 16.93 -12.95 -9.12
N ILE A 64 17.98 -13.75 -9.20
CA ILE A 64 19.14 -13.68 -8.32
C ILE A 64 20.38 -13.90 -9.20
N GLU A 65 21.24 -12.90 -9.24
CA GLU A 65 22.41 -12.84 -10.13
C GLU A 65 23.61 -12.40 -9.33
N VAL A 66 24.79 -12.93 -9.63
CA VAL A 66 26.02 -12.58 -8.91
C VAL A 66 27.02 -11.99 -9.88
N PHE A 67 27.59 -10.83 -9.49
CA PHE A 67 28.55 -10.09 -10.27
C PHE A 67 29.87 -9.91 -9.50
N ASP A 68 31.00 -9.92 -10.21
CA ASP A 68 32.29 -9.52 -9.67
C ASP A 68 32.45 -7.98 -9.68
N SER A 69 33.55 -7.47 -9.12
CA SER A 69 33.86 -6.04 -9.07
C SER A 69 34.05 -5.37 -10.45
N SER A 70 34.21 -6.15 -11.53
CA SER A 70 34.25 -5.64 -12.90
C SER A 70 32.87 -5.55 -13.56
N GLY A 71 31.82 -6.01 -12.88
CA GLY A 71 30.45 -6.12 -13.41
C GLY A 71 30.21 -7.35 -14.28
N LYS A 72 31.14 -8.33 -14.27
CA LYS A 72 30.93 -9.59 -14.98
C LYS A 72 30.08 -10.53 -14.13
N ARG A 73 29.06 -11.14 -14.72
CA ARG A 73 28.21 -12.14 -14.10
C ARG A 73 28.96 -13.46 -13.90
N VAL A 74 28.90 -14.02 -12.70
CA VAL A 74 29.68 -15.18 -12.23
C VAL A 74 28.82 -16.31 -11.66
N ASP A 75 27.52 -16.29 -11.88
CA ASP A 75 26.59 -17.36 -11.55
C ASP A 75 26.24 -18.21 -12.77
N GLN A 76 25.75 -19.43 -12.55
CA GLN A 76 25.39 -20.40 -13.59
C GLN A 76 24.07 -20.06 -14.32
N LYS A 77 23.48 -18.90 -14.08
CA LYS A 77 22.21 -18.43 -14.69
C LYS A 77 21.01 -19.38 -14.42
N ASN A 78 21.06 -20.09 -13.31
CA ASN A 78 20.03 -21.00 -12.85
C ASN A 78 19.29 -20.45 -11.61
N GLY A 79 19.38 -19.14 -11.39
CA GLY A 79 18.74 -18.47 -10.25
C GLY A 79 17.22 -18.54 -10.31
N GLY A 80 16.60 -18.83 -9.16
CA GLY A 80 15.15 -18.90 -9.03
C GLY A 80 14.69 -19.26 -7.63
N VAL A 81 13.37 -19.41 -7.47
CA VAL A 81 12.75 -19.84 -6.22
C VAL A 81 13.02 -21.33 -5.98
N ASN A 82 13.39 -21.66 -4.77
CA ASN A 82 13.62 -23.06 -4.37
C ASN A 82 12.32 -23.88 -4.41
N ALA A 83 12.37 -25.05 -5.04
CA ALA A 83 11.18 -25.89 -5.27
C ALA A 83 10.62 -26.49 -3.96
N GLU A 84 11.45 -26.72 -2.93
CA GLU A 84 11.03 -27.29 -1.65
C GLU A 84 10.59 -26.23 -0.66
N ASN A 85 11.24 -25.05 -0.69
CA ASN A 85 10.89 -23.91 0.16
C ASN A 85 10.69 -22.64 -0.68
N PRO A 86 9.43 -22.29 -1.01
CA PRO A 86 9.14 -21.11 -1.84
C PRO A 86 9.42 -19.76 -1.15
N SER A 87 9.92 -19.73 0.07
CA SER A 87 10.44 -18.52 0.71
C SER A 87 11.92 -18.27 0.42
N ILE A 88 12.60 -19.15 -0.35
CA ILE A 88 14.02 -19.04 -0.66
C ILE A 88 14.22 -18.83 -2.15
N ILE A 89 15.06 -17.84 -2.51
CA ILE A 89 15.65 -17.74 -3.84
C ILE A 89 17.13 -18.14 -3.78
N GLU A 90 17.62 -18.81 -4.80
CA GLU A 90 18.98 -19.30 -4.84
C GLU A 90 19.53 -19.40 -6.26
N CYS A 91 20.87 -19.32 -6.40
CA CYS A 91 21.57 -19.65 -7.64
C CYS A 91 22.91 -20.31 -7.34
N ASN A 92 23.37 -21.16 -8.25
CA ASN A 92 24.70 -21.74 -8.18
C ASN A 92 25.75 -20.79 -8.77
N LEU A 93 26.92 -20.77 -8.16
CA LEU A 93 28.06 -20.00 -8.65
C LEU A 93 28.92 -20.83 -9.61
N ASP A 94 29.69 -20.13 -10.45
CA ASP A 94 30.70 -20.74 -11.28
C ASP A 94 31.76 -21.43 -10.41
N GLU A 95 32.33 -22.53 -10.90
CA GLU A 95 33.43 -23.21 -10.22
C GLU A 95 34.68 -22.31 -10.22
N SER A 96 35.33 -22.22 -9.04
CA SER A 96 36.63 -21.53 -8.89
C SER A 96 36.58 -20.01 -9.06
N LEU A 97 35.78 -19.32 -8.27
CA LEU A 97 35.80 -17.87 -8.21
C LEU A 97 37.11 -17.36 -7.54
N PRO A 98 37.82 -16.37 -8.13
CA PRO A 98 39.01 -15.80 -7.54
C PRO A 98 38.70 -14.98 -6.27
N ASN A 99 39.74 -14.68 -5.49
CA ASN A 99 39.60 -13.75 -4.37
C ASN A 99 39.22 -12.36 -4.88
N GLY A 100 38.21 -11.75 -4.26
CA GLY A 100 37.71 -10.45 -4.68
C GLY A 100 36.37 -10.11 -4.03
N THR A 101 35.84 -8.95 -4.38
CA THR A 101 34.52 -8.48 -3.95
C THR A 101 33.46 -8.87 -4.98
N TYR A 102 32.33 -9.34 -4.49
CA TYR A 102 31.18 -9.79 -5.28
C TYR A 102 29.91 -9.13 -4.79
N SER A 103 28.90 -9.04 -5.65
CA SER A 103 27.58 -8.53 -5.30
C SER A 103 26.48 -9.47 -5.78
N ILE A 104 25.57 -9.87 -4.89
CA ILE A 104 24.34 -10.59 -5.20
C ILE A 104 23.29 -9.53 -5.52
N GLN A 105 22.88 -9.42 -6.77
CA GLN A 105 21.74 -8.61 -7.17
C GLN A 105 20.50 -9.49 -7.22
N TRP A 106 19.47 -9.11 -6.52
CA TRP A 106 18.26 -9.92 -6.42
C TRP A 106 17.02 -9.07 -6.63
N ARG A 107 15.99 -9.70 -7.18
CA ARG A 107 14.66 -9.15 -7.33
C ARG A 107 13.65 -10.27 -7.14
N VAL A 108 12.63 -10.01 -6.31
CA VAL A 108 11.52 -10.92 -6.06
C VAL A 108 10.21 -10.18 -6.13
N VAL A 109 9.13 -10.91 -6.37
CA VAL A 109 7.77 -10.39 -6.21
C VAL A 109 7.18 -11.05 -4.98
N SER A 110 6.77 -10.24 -4.02
CA SER A 110 6.11 -10.68 -2.80
C SER A 110 4.73 -11.27 -3.11
N SER A 111 4.15 -11.99 -2.18
CA SER A 111 2.84 -12.64 -2.37
C SER A 111 1.70 -11.66 -2.67
N ASP A 112 1.83 -10.39 -2.29
CA ASP A 112 0.86 -9.34 -2.59
C ASP A 112 1.08 -8.65 -3.96
N GLY A 113 2.08 -9.12 -4.73
CA GLY A 113 2.40 -8.62 -6.08
C GLY A 113 3.27 -7.36 -6.11
N HIS A 114 3.93 -7.00 -4.99
CA HIS A 114 4.89 -5.90 -4.97
C HIS A 114 6.32 -6.40 -5.24
N PRO A 115 7.02 -5.85 -6.24
CA PRO A 115 8.42 -6.19 -6.46
C PRO A 115 9.31 -5.58 -5.38
N VAL A 116 10.18 -6.40 -4.83
CA VAL A 116 11.26 -6.01 -3.91
C VAL A 116 12.58 -6.40 -4.53
N GLN A 117 13.61 -5.57 -4.39
CA GLN A 117 14.93 -5.82 -4.96
C GLN A 117 16.02 -5.26 -4.05
N GLY A 118 17.23 -5.77 -4.20
CA GLY A 118 18.37 -5.29 -3.43
C GLY A 118 19.68 -5.83 -3.94
N VAL A 119 20.77 -5.42 -3.27
CA VAL A 119 22.14 -5.85 -3.53
C VAL A 119 22.77 -6.28 -2.20
N ILE A 120 23.40 -7.45 -2.18
CA ILE A 120 24.12 -7.98 -1.02
C ILE A 120 25.58 -8.17 -1.43
N PRO A 121 26.50 -7.30 -0.99
CA PRO A 121 27.92 -7.46 -1.22
C PRO A 121 28.51 -8.53 -0.30
N PHE A 122 29.51 -9.27 -0.79
CA PHE A 122 30.34 -10.19 -0.02
C PHE A 122 31.75 -10.29 -0.60
N GLN A 123 32.70 -10.87 0.14
CA GLN A 123 34.08 -10.96 -0.27
C GLN A 123 34.60 -12.41 -0.15
N ILE A 124 35.41 -12.84 -1.12
CA ILE A 124 36.12 -14.11 -1.07
C ILE A 124 37.61 -13.80 -0.84
N GLY A 125 38.18 -14.42 0.22
CA GLY A 125 39.59 -14.28 0.59
C GLY A 125 39.99 -12.85 1.03
N ASN A 126 41.29 -12.60 1.15
CA ASN A 126 41.83 -11.30 1.51
C ASN A 126 41.98 -10.43 0.25
N GLY A 127 40.88 -9.92 -0.29
CA GLY A 127 40.87 -8.91 -1.33
C GLY A 127 41.06 -7.52 -0.75
N ASN A 128 41.73 -6.62 -1.46
CA ASN A 128 41.67 -5.18 -1.12
C ASN A 128 40.22 -4.72 -1.27
N ALA A 129 39.63 -4.28 -0.19
CA ALA A 129 38.34 -3.59 -0.21
C ALA A 129 38.55 -2.29 -1.03
N GLN A 130 38.31 -2.34 -2.32
CA GLN A 130 38.05 -1.15 -3.10
C GLN A 130 36.59 -0.82 -2.84
N ASP A 131 36.36 0.33 -2.25
CA ASP A 131 35.03 0.93 -2.10
C ASP A 131 34.29 0.87 -3.44
N SER A 132 33.48 -0.13 -3.63
CA SER A 132 32.49 -0.14 -4.71
C SER A 132 31.29 0.68 -4.26
N SER A 133 31.53 1.98 -4.02
CA SER A 133 30.48 2.98 -3.94
C SER A 133 29.91 3.22 -5.34
N ASN A 134 29.30 2.21 -5.92
CA ASN A 134 28.34 2.45 -6.97
C ASN A 134 27.06 2.90 -6.28
N ASP A 135 26.78 4.21 -6.40
CA ASP A 135 25.53 4.86 -6.06
C ASP A 135 24.34 4.16 -6.76
N HIS A 136 24.00 2.98 -6.32
CA HIS A 136 22.69 2.43 -6.54
C HIS A 136 21.82 2.86 -5.35
N GLU A 137 21.51 4.20 -5.31
CA GLU A 137 20.29 4.63 -4.64
C GLU A 137 19.19 3.67 -5.06
N SER A 138 18.71 2.87 -4.14
CA SER A 138 17.45 2.16 -4.28
C SER A 138 16.38 3.24 -4.42
N LYS A 139 16.15 3.71 -5.65
CA LYS A 139 15.07 4.63 -5.95
C LYS A 139 13.79 3.90 -5.61
N GLY A 140 13.22 4.23 -4.46
CA GLY A 140 11.96 3.69 -4.01
C GLY A 140 10.92 3.73 -5.14
N TYR A 141 10.07 2.72 -5.22
CA TYR A 141 9.05 2.62 -6.25
C TYR A 141 8.19 3.89 -6.28
N SER A 142 8.25 4.62 -7.40
CA SER A 142 7.39 5.77 -7.66
C SER A 142 6.25 5.35 -8.58
N PRO A 143 4.97 5.54 -8.17
CA PRO A 143 3.82 5.14 -8.98
C PRO A 143 3.81 5.88 -10.32
N LYS A 144 3.82 5.12 -11.43
CA LYS A 144 3.77 5.67 -12.78
C LYS A 144 2.37 6.23 -13.09
N ILE A 145 2.29 7.16 -14.04
CA ILE A 145 1.04 7.85 -14.43
C ILE A 145 -0.01 6.87 -14.97
N ASP A 146 0.39 5.86 -15.75
CA ASP A 146 -0.49 4.81 -16.30
C ASP A 146 -1.19 4.03 -15.19
N LEU A 147 -0.47 3.65 -14.14
CA LEU A 147 -1.01 3.01 -12.94
C LEU A 147 -2.04 3.91 -12.26
N ILE A 148 -1.72 5.19 -12.05
CA ILE A 148 -2.63 6.14 -11.39
C ILE A 148 -3.93 6.26 -12.19
N ILE A 149 -3.85 6.42 -13.53
CA ILE A 149 -5.01 6.58 -14.38
C ILE A 149 -5.89 5.32 -14.37
N ILE A 150 -5.32 4.14 -14.59
CA ILE A 150 -6.08 2.88 -14.70
C ILE A 150 -6.75 2.55 -13.36
N ARG A 151 -6.04 2.65 -12.23
CA ARG A 151 -6.62 2.41 -10.91
C ARG A 151 -7.64 3.45 -10.50
N TRP A 152 -7.43 4.72 -10.84
CA TRP A 152 -8.42 5.77 -10.59
C TRP A 152 -9.70 5.55 -11.38
N LEU A 153 -9.62 5.19 -12.68
CA LEU A 153 -10.77 4.83 -13.50
C LEU A 153 -11.53 3.63 -12.90
N GLN A 154 -10.81 2.63 -12.39
CA GLN A 154 -11.40 1.45 -11.76
C GLN A 154 -12.16 1.83 -10.48
N TYR A 155 -11.56 2.64 -9.59
CA TYR A 155 -12.22 3.09 -8.37
C TYR A 155 -13.42 3.99 -8.66
N MET A 156 -13.26 4.93 -9.59
CA MET A 156 -14.33 5.87 -9.96
C MET A 156 -15.52 5.15 -10.59
N SER A 157 -15.27 4.25 -11.54
CA SER A 157 -16.33 3.53 -12.22
C SER A 157 -17.08 2.58 -11.28
N ASN A 158 -16.38 1.90 -10.38
CA ASN A 158 -16.99 1.05 -9.36
C ASN A 158 -17.80 1.90 -8.36
N ALA A 159 -17.28 3.05 -7.94
CA ALA A 159 -17.99 3.98 -7.08
C ALA A 159 -19.28 4.50 -7.74
N CYS A 160 -19.23 4.92 -8.99
CA CYS A 160 -20.41 5.35 -9.74
C CYS A 160 -21.44 4.21 -9.86
N PHE A 161 -21.01 3.00 -10.19
CA PHE A 161 -21.90 1.86 -10.34
C PHE A 161 -22.60 1.49 -9.03
N LEU A 162 -21.85 1.31 -7.94
CA LEU A 162 -22.40 0.99 -6.63
C LEU A 162 -23.24 2.12 -6.05
N GLY A 163 -22.75 3.36 -6.17
CA GLY A 163 -23.46 4.52 -5.65
C GLY A 163 -24.81 4.73 -6.33
N ILE A 164 -24.91 4.54 -7.64
CA ILE A 164 -26.17 4.61 -8.39
C ILE A 164 -27.14 3.51 -7.94
N LEU A 165 -26.69 2.29 -7.76
CA LEU A 165 -27.52 1.19 -7.29
C LEU A 165 -28.03 1.45 -5.86
N PHE A 166 -27.12 1.84 -4.96
CA PHE A 166 -27.47 2.24 -3.59
C PHE A 166 -28.47 3.38 -3.57
N PHE A 167 -28.19 4.43 -4.33
CA PHE A 167 -29.06 5.62 -4.43
C PHE A 167 -30.46 5.25 -4.92
N SER A 168 -30.56 4.40 -5.92
CA SER A 168 -31.83 3.96 -6.49
C SER A 168 -32.60 3.05 -5.53
N LEU A 169 -31.92 2.22 -4.73
CA LEU A 169 -32.55 1.29 -3.79
C LEU A 169 -33.00 1.96 -2.49
N PHE A 170 -32.21 2.91 -1.95
CA PHE A 170 -32.40 3.43 -0.59
C PHE A 170 -32.75 4.92 -0.51
N VAL A 171 -32.38 5.72 -1.51
CA VAL A 171 -32.50 7.17 -1.43
C VAL A 171 -33.60 7.69 -2.32
N LEU A 172 -33.67 7.23 -3.57
CA LEU A 172 -34.59 7.76 -4.58
C LEU A 172 -36.05 7.54 -4.19
N ARG A 173 -36.86 8.56 -4.37
CA ARG A 173 -38.31 8.49 -4.16
C ARG A 173 -38.98 7.67 -5.25
N LYS A 174 -40.08 6.96 -4.89
CA LYS A 174 -40.86 6.15 -5.84
C LYS A 174 -41.41 6.99 -6.98
N GLU A 175 -41.81 8.22 -6.71
CA GLU A 175 -42.30 9.19 -7.69
C GLU A 175 -41.25 9.52 -8.76
N LEU A 176 -39.96 9.63 -8.36
CA LEU A 176 -38.85 9.86 -9.27
C LEU A 176 -38.38 8.58 -9.99
N ILE A 177 -38.58 7.41 -9.40
CA ILE A 177 -38.30 6.13 -10.07
C ILE A 177 -39.22 5.91 -11.29
N ASN A 178 -40.43 6.47 -11.27
CA ASN A 178 -41.37 6.39 -12.39
C ASN A 178 -41.13 7.48 -13.47
N ASP A 179 -40.24 8.45 -13.21
CA ASP A 179 -39.88 9.48 -14.19
C ASP A 179 -38.93 8.90 -15.25
N THR A 180 -39.35 8.89 -16.50
CA THR A 180 -38.59 8.31 -17.64
C THR A 180 -37.25 9.02 -17.87
N TRP A 181 -37.18 10.33 -17.61
CA TRP A 181 -35.95 11.10 -17.73
C TRP A 181 -34.93 10.69 -16.65
N VAL A 182 -35.40 10.55 -15.40
CA VAL A 182 -34.56 10.10 -14.27
C VAL A 182 -34.00 8.71 -14.55
N LEU A 183 -34.85 7.75 -14.95
CA LEU A 183 -34.42 6.39 -15.30
C LEU A 183 -33.41 6.40 -16.47
N THR A 184 -33.62 7.26 -17.46
CA THR A 184 -32.70 7.36 -18.59
C THR A 184 -31.32 7.85 -18.15
N ILE A 185 -31.25 8.86 -17.28
CA ILE A 185 -29.98 9.40 -16.77
C ILE A 185 -29.25 8.34 -15.92
N ILE A 186 -29.96 7.71 -14.97
CA ILE A 186 -29.42 6.65 -14.12
C ILE A 186 -28.88 5.49 -14.98
N SER A 187 -29.66 5.05 -15.97
CA SER A 187 -29.26 3.97 -16.88
C SER A 187 -28.00 4.34 -17.71
N LYS A 188 -27.93 5.57 -18.21
CA LYS A 188 -26.75 6.04 -18.98
C LYS A 188 -25.50 6.03 -18.12
N ILE A 189 -25.56 6.58 -16.90
CA ILE A 189 -24.41 6.62 -16.00
C ILE A 189 -24.01 5.20 -15.58
N ALA A 190 -24.97 4.32 -15.23
CA ALA A 190 -24.70 2.95 -14.88
C ALA A 190 -24.02 2.18 -16.03
N LYS A 191 -24.50 2.32 -17.27
CA LYS A 191 -23.88 1.71 -18.46
C LYS A 191 -22.46 2.21 -18.66
N LEU A 192 -22.26 3.52 -18.63
CA LEU A 192 -20.94 4.14 -18.80
C LEU A 192 -19.98 3.65 -17.71
N SER A 193 -20.45 3.56 -16.46
CA SER A 193 -19.64 3.06 -15.33
C SER A 193 -19.22 1.61 -15.54
N ILE A 194 -20.13 0.73 -15.98
CA ILE A 194 -19.80 -0.68 -16.26
C ILE A 194 -18.80 -0.79 -17.42
N MET A 195 -18.96 0.02 -18.47
CA MET A 195 -18.03 -0.01 -19.61
C MET A 195 -16.62 0.46 -19.23
N ILE A 196 -16.52 1.56 -18.46
CA ILE A 196 -15.23 2.05 -17.96
C ILE A 196 -14.61 1.05 -16.99
N LEU A 197 -15.43 0.43 -16.12
CA LEU A 197 -14.97 -0.62 -15.21
C LEU A 197 -14.39 -1.81 -15.97
N ALA A 198 -15.10 -2.28 -16.99
CA ALA A 198 -14.64 -3.38 -17.84
C ALA A 198 -13.31 -3.04 -18.53
N LEU A 199 -13.22 -1.86 -19.14
CA LEU A 199 -11.99 -1.41 -19.81
C LEU A 199 -10.83 -1.32 -18.81
N SER A 200 -11.04 -0.70 -17.66
CA SER A 200 -10.00 -0.54 -16.64
C SER A 200 -9.56 -1.89 -16.03
N MET A 201 -10.48 -2.85 -15.89
CA MET A 201 -10.14 -4.21 -15.43
C MET A 201 -9.36 -4.99 -16.50
N ILE A 202 -9.70 -4.88 -17.76
CA ILE A 202 -8.92 -5.50 -18.85
C ILE A 202 -7.51 -4.89 -18.88
N LEU A 203 -7.39 -3.56 -18.78
CA LEU A 203 -6.10 -2.87 -18.77
C LEU A 203 -5.27 -3.13 -17.50
N SER A 204 -5.89 -3.57 -16.41
CA SER A 204 -5.17 -3.86 -15.16
C SER A 204 -4.25 -5.09 -15.27
N LEU A 205 -4.54 -6.05 -16.15
CA LEU A 205 -3.68 -7.23 -16.36
C LEU A 205 -2.33 -6.85 -17.00
N PRO A 206 -2.26 -6.19 -18.17
CA PRO A 206 -0.98 -5.76 -18.73
C PRO A 206 -0.28 -4.71 -17.84
N LEU A 207 -1.03 -3.88 -17.12
CA LEU A 207 -0.44 -2.95 -16.14
C LEU A 207 0.31 -3.72 -15.04
N GLN A 208 -0.34 -4.73 -14.43
CA GLN A 208 0.31 -5.55 -13.41
C GLN A 208 1.51 -6.31 -13.98
N ALA A 209 1.40 -6.79 -15.23
CA ALA A 209 2.52 -7.39 -15.95
C ALA A 209 3.72 -6.45 -16.06
N THR A 210 3.52 -5.16 -16.34
CA THR A 210 4.62 -4.17 -16.37
C THR A 210 5.25 -3.94 -15.00
N ILE A 211 4.44 -4.00 -13.92
CA ILE A 211 4.90 -3.79 -12.56
C ILE A 211 5.74 -4.99 -12.08
N GLU A 212 5.22 -6.20 -12.24
CA GLU A 212 5.85 -7.43 -11.76
C GLU A 212 7.09 -7.81 -12.60
N SER A 213 7.01 -7.75 -13.93
CA SER A 213 8.13 -8.10 -14.81
C SER A 213 9.17 -7.00 -14.99
N GLY A 214 8.83 -5.72 -14.73
CA GLY A 214 9.66 -4.57 -15.07
C GLY A 214 9.76 -4.28 -16.57
N LEU A 215 9.06 -5.03 -17.42
CA LEU A 215 9.07 -4.87 -18.87
C LEU A 215 8.20 -3.69 -19.31
N SER A 216 8.48 -3.15 -20.51
CA SER A 216 7.63 -2.12 -21.12
C SER A 216 6.32 -2.69 -21.64
N TRP A 217 5.28 -1.82 -21.78
CA TRP A 217 3.95 -2.20 -22.29
C TRP A 217 3.98 -3.04 -23.57
N GLY A 218 4.86 -2.72 -24.53
CA GLY A 218 4.96 -3.47 -25.79
C GLY A 218 5.50 -4.90 -25.61
N LYS A 219 6.32 -5.15 -24.60
CA LYS A 219 6.91 -6.46 -24.33
C LYS A 219 6.02 -7.37 -23.47
N VAL A 220 5.18 -6.79 -22.61
CA VAL A 220 4.28 -7.58 -21.76
C VAL A 220 3.05 -8.12 -22.50
N LEU A 221 2.75 -7.61 -23.70
CA LEU A 221 1.65 -8.10 -24.54
C LEU A 221 2.04 -9.41 -25.25
N SER A 222 2.51 -10.40 -24.48
CA SER A 222 2.80 -11.76 -24.95
C SER A 222 1.95 -12.77 -24.20
N VAL A 223 1.63 -13.88 -24.85
CA VAL A 223 0.82 -14.96 -24.23
C VAL A 223 1.55 -15.56 -23.03
N GLU A 224 2.87 -15.69 -23.12
CA GLU A 224 3.72 -16.26 -22.06
C GLU A 224 3.63 -15.44 -20.79
N VAL A 225 3.80 -14.10 -20.87
CA VAL A 225 3.73 -13.21 -19.71
C VAL A 225 2.33 -13.21 -19.09
N PHE A 226 1.27 -13.24 -19.91
CA PHE A 226 -0.09 -13.29 -19.39
C PHE A 226 -0.42 -14.62 -18.73
N SER A 227 0.00 -15.77 -19.32
CA SER A 227 -0.15 -17.08 -18.69
C SER A 227 0.56 -17.14 -17.35
N ASP A 228 1.78 -16.61 -17.29
CA ASP A 228 2.58 -16.55 -16.08
C ASP A 228 1.87 -15.78 -14.95
N ILE A 229 1.34 -14.58 -15.25
CA ILE A 229 0.59 -13.81 -14.26
C ILE A 229 -0.69 -14.52 -13.83
N LEU A 230 -1.47 -15.05 -14.79
CA LEU A 230 -2.76 -15.64 -14.50
C LEU A 230 -2.66 -16.95 -13.71
N GLU A 231 -1.62 -17.75 -13.95
CA GLU A 231 -1.46 -19.08 -13.36
C GLU A 231 -0.57 -19.09 -12.11
N ASN A 232 0.39 -18.16 -12.03
CA ASN A 232 1.45 -18.21 -11.04
C ASN A 232 1.44 -17.03 -10.05
N THR A 233 0.46 -16.09 -10.14
CA THR A 233 0.36 -14.97 -9.21
C THR A 233 -1.01 -14.91 -8.52
N PHE A 234 -1.01 -14.48 -7.27
CA PHE A 234 -2.24 -14.23 -6.52
C PHE A 234 -3.12 -13.14 -7.17
N PHE A 235 -2.48 -12.13 -7.79
CA PHE A 235 -3.21 -11.14 -8.57
C PHE A 235 -4.00 -11.78 -9.71
N GLY A 236 -3.41 -12.75 -10.41
CA GLY A 236 -4.06 -13.46 -11.51
C GLY A 236 -5.32 -14.20 -11.06
N GLU A 237 -5.26 -14.92 -9.94
CA GLU A 237 -6.42 -15.61 -9.35
C GLU A 237 -7.57 -14.63 -9.05
N ILE A 238 -7.25 -13.51 -8.39
CA ILE A 238 -8.24 -12.47 -8.06
C ILE A 238 -8.77 -11.81 -9.34
N TRP A 239 -7.93 -11.56 -10.34
CA TRP A 239 -8.33 -10.96 -11.60
C TRP A 239 -9.33 -11.84 -12.36
N ILE A 240 -9.11 -13.15 -12.42
CA ILE A 240 -10.05 -14.11 -13.03
C ILE A 240 -11.40 -14.05 -12.31
N LEU A 241 -11.40 -14.06 -10.96
CA LEU A 241 -12.62 -13.90 -10.17
C LEU A 241 -13.35 -12.59 -10.50
N GLN A 242 -12.62 -11.49 -10.60
CA GLN A 242 -13.18 -10.17 -10.94
C GLN A 242 -13.80 -10.15 -12.33
N ILE A 243 -13.16 -10.74 -13.34
CA ILE A 243 -13.72 -10.86 -14.72
C ILE A 243 -14.99 -11.72 -14.72
N CYS A 244 -15.01 -12.82 -13.98
CA CYS A 244 -16.22 -13.64 -13.81
C CYS A 244 -17.35 -12.83 -13.14
N CYS A 245 -17.06 -12.10 -12.06
CA CYS A 245 -18.05 -11.23 -11.40
C CYS A 245 -18.56 -10.14 -12.37
N LEU A 246 -17.67 -9.52 -13.15
CA LEU A 246 -18.02 -8.50 -14.14
C LEU A 246 -18.95 -9.05 -15.22
N PHE A 247 -18.71 -10.28 -15.68
CA PHE A 247 -19.61 -10.95 -16.63
C PHE A 247 -21.03 -11.07 -16.06
N PHE A 248 -21.17 -11.49 -14.82
CA PHE A 248 -22.49 -11.54 -14.15
C PHE A 248 -23.09 -10.15 -13.92
N VAL A 249 -22.27 -9.10 -13.68
CA VAL A 249 -22.73 -7.70 -13.62
C VAL A 249 -23.34 -7.29 -14.96
N PHE A 250 -22.74 -7.63 -16.10
CA PHE A 250 -23.31 -7.35 -17.42
C PHE A 250 -24.66 -8.04 -17.62
N ILE A 251 -24.78 -9.31 -17.23
CA ILE A 251 -26.05 -10.05 -17.30
C ILE A 251 -27.11 -9.38 -16.42
N ALA A 252 -26.78 -9.04 -15.18
CA ALA A 252 -27.71 -8.39 -14.26
C ALA A 252 -28.13 -7.01 -14.76
N ALA A 253 -27.20 -6.22 -15.31
CA ALA A 253 -27.47 -4.91 -15.92
C ALA A 253 -28.40 -5.01 -17.15
N TYR A 254 -28.25 -6.04 -17.97
CA TYR A 254 -29.17 -6.32 -19.06
C TYR A 254 -30.59 -6.58 -18.54
N PHE A 255 -30.72 -7.40 -17.49
CA PHE A 255 -32.03 -7.69 -16.89
C PHE A 255 -32.64 -6.51 -16.13
N ILE A 256 -31.85 -5.62 -15.54
CA ILE A 256 -32.34 -4.35 -14.96
C ILE A 256 -33.13 -3.58 -16.03
N GLN A 257 -32.56 -3.44 -17.23
CA GLN A 257 -33.20 -2.69 -18.32
C GLN A 257 -34.42 -3.44 -18.88
N LYS A 258 -34.30 -4.75 -19.15
CA LYS A 258 -35.39 -5.57 -19.70
C LYS A 258 -36.59 -5.65 -18.77
N THR A 259 -36.39 -5.54 -17.48
CA THR A 259 -37.46 -5.68 -16.47
C THR A 259 -37.90 -4.35 -15.87
N ASN A 260 -37.57 -3.21 -16.47
CA ASN A 260 -37.89 -1.86 -15.97
C ASN A 260 -37.48 -1.68 -14.50
N PHE A 261 -36.21 -1.87 -14.20
CA PHE A 261 -35.59 -1.66 -12.89
C PHE A 261 -36.22 -2.49 -11.75
N LYS A 262 -36.55 -3.77 -12.01
CA LYS A 262 -37.03 -4.65 -10.92
C LYS A 262 -35.99 -4.72 -9.80
N PRO A 263 -36.38 -4.54 -8.53
CA PRO A 263 -35.47 -4.52 -7.39
C PRO A 263 -34.56 -5.75 -7.26
N LEU A 264 -35.02 -6.92 -7.71
CA LEU A 264 -34.21 -8.14 -7.69
C LEU A 264 -32.87 -7.98 -8.41
N TRP A 265 -32.91 -7.52 -9.67
CA TRP A 265 -31.71 -7.38 -10.49
C TRP A 265 -30.81 -6.26 -10.01
N MET A 266 -31.40 -5.21 -9.41
CA MET A 266 -30.63 -4.15 -8.75
C MET A 266 -29.88 -4.68 -7.53
N TRP A 267 -30.51 -5.53 -6.71
CA TRP A 267 -29.86 -6.19 -5.57
C TRP A 267 -28.75 -7.15 -6.02
N VAL A 268 -29.02 -7.98 -7.06
CA VAL A 268 -27.99 -8.86 -7.62
C VAL A 268 -26.78 -8.06 -8.09
N SER A 269 -27.00 -6.97 -8.84
CA SER A 269 -25.92 -6.09 -9.30
C SER A 269 -25.20 -5.41 -8.15
N PHE A 270 -25.91 -5.00 -7.09
CA PHE A 270 -25.33 -4.39 -5.91
C PHE A 270 -24.42 -5.38 -5.15
N ILE A 271 -24.87 -6.63 -4.97
CA ILE A 271 -24.08 -7.68 -4.31
C ILE A 271 -22.84 -8.02 -5.13
N LEU A 272 -22.96 -8.18 -6.45
CA LEU A 272 -21.81 -8.43 -7.32
C LEU A 272 -20.81 -7.27 -7.32
N GLY A 273 -21.28 -6.02 -7.40
CA GLY A 273 -20.43 -4.84 -7.31
C GLY A 273 -19.73 -4.71 -5.94
N THR A 274 -20.41 -5.07 -4.86
CA THR A 274 -19.83 -5.16 -3.52
C THR A 274 -18.76 -6.25 -3.46
N GLY A 275 -18.97 -7.38 -4.14
CA GLY A 275 -17.99 -8.44 -4.28
C GLY A 275 -16.73 -8.00 -5.02
N LEU A 276 -16.86 -7.15 -6.05
CA LEU A 276 -15.70 -6.56 -6.71
C LEU A 276 -14.88 -5.65 -5.79
N ILE A 277 -15.53 -4.90 -4.88
CA ILE A 277 -14.83 -4.14 -3.83
C ILE A 277 -14.13 -5.08 -2.86
N LEU A 278 -14.83 -6.14 -2.41
CA LEU A 278 -14.24 -7.11 -1.48
C LEU A 278 -13.02 -7.80 -2.09
N SER A 279 -13.09 -8.25 -3.35
CA SER A 279 -11.94 -8.85 -4.02
C SER A 279 -10.74 -7.92 -4.11
N LYS A 280 -10.96 -6.60 -4.19
CA LYS A 280 -9.89 -5.61 -4.22
C LYS A 280 -9.14 -5.51 -2.88
N THR A 281 -9.80 -5.72 -1.74
CA THR A 281 -9.13 -5.66 -0.43
C THR A 281 -8.11 -6.78 -0.23
N PHE A 282 -8.25 -7.89 -0.93
CA PHE A 282 -7.26 -8.98 -0.90
C PHE A 282 -5.97 -8.66 -1.67
N THR A 283 -5.98 -7.63 -2.53
CA THR A 283 -4.80 -7.14 -3.26
C THR A 283 -4.37 -5.75 -2.78
N SER A 284 -4.66 -5.40 -1.52
CA SER A 284 -4.28 -4.13 -0.89
C SER A 284 -3.34 -4.36 0.29
N HIS A 285 -2.69 -3.30 0.78
CA HIS A 285 -1.87 -3.36 1.99
C HIS A 285 -2.59 -3.94 3.22
N ALA A 286 -3.92 -3.98 3.22
CA ALA A 286 -4.69 -4.60 4.30
C ALA A 286 -4.49 -6.12 4.37
N ALA A 287 -4.29 -6.77 3.22
CA ALA A 287 -4.00 -8.20 3.14
C ALA A 287 -2.58 -8.55 3.62
N SER A 288 -1.73 -7.55 3.71
CA SER A 288 -0.31 -7.63 4.06
C SER A 288 -0.02 -7.32 5.52
N SER A 289 -1.04 -6.95 6.28
CA SER A 289 -0.90 -6.59 7.68
C SER A 289 -0.74 -7.84 8.56
N THR A 290 -0.02 -7.72 9.66
CA THR A 290 0.11 -8.78 10.69
C THR A 290 -1.25 -9.21 11.28
N ASN A 291 -2.29 -8.37 11.17
CA ASN A 291 -3.65 -8.67 11.64
C ASN A 291 -4.68 -8.57 10.52
N VAL A 292 -4.58 -9.45 9.54
CA VAL A 292 -5.45 -9.50 8.35
C VAL A 292 -6.94 -9.63 8.68
N TYR A 293 -7.29 -10.31 9.77
CA TYR A 293 -8.69 -10.48 10.22
C TYR A 293 -9.36 -9.16 10.63
N LEU A 294 -8.57 -8.16 11.00
CA LEU A 294 -9.06 -6.83 11.34
C LEU A 294 -8.92 -5.86 10.16
N THR A 295 -7.79 -5.89 9.47
CA THR A 295 -7.47 -4.89 8.44
C THR A 295 -8.27 -5.07 7.16
N ILE A 296 -8.53 -6.31 6.70
CA ILE A 296 -9.38 -6.57 5.52
C ILE A 296 -10.82 -6.08 5.71
N PRO A 297 -11.54 -6.42 6.80
CA PRO A 297 -12.89 -5.86 7.02
C PRO A 297 -12.90 -4.33 7.13
N LEU A 298 -11.90 -3.71 7.77
CA LEU A 298 -11.80 -2.25 7.86
C LEU A 298 -11.60 -1.60 6.50
N ASP A 299 -10.69 -2.15 5.68
CA ASP A 299 -10.45 -1.67 4.31
C ASP A 299 -11.69 -1.85 3.42
N PHE A 300 -12.36 -2.99 3.52
CA PHE A 300 -13.61 -3.25 2.82
C PHE A 300 -14.71 -2.22 3.18
N ILE A 301 -14.96 -1.99 4.47
CA ILE A 301 -15.94 -1.00 4.95
C ILE A 301 -15.55 0.40 4.47
N HIS A 302 -14.26 0.73 4.49
CA HIS A 302 -13.75 2.01 4.02
C HIS A 302 -14.01 2.20 2.52
N LEU A 303 -13.59 1.26 1.68
CA LEU A 303 -13.76 1.32 0.22
C LEU A 303 -15.23 1.31 -0.20
N LEU A 304 -16.06 0.47 0.45
CA LEU A 304 -17.49 0.40 0.18
C LEU A 304 -18.19 1.72 0.53
N SER A 305 -17.91 2.27 1.71
CA SER A 305 -18.50 3.54 2.16
C SER A 305 -18.10 4.71 1.25
N ALA A 306 -16.81 4.79 0.87
CA ALA A 306 -16.31 5.78 -0.07
C ALA A 306 -16.99 5.67 -1.44
N SER A 307 -17.10 4.45 -1.96
CA SER A 307 -17.71 4.18 -3.27
C SER A 307 -19.19 4.58 -3.28
N ILE A 308 -19.95 4.17 -2.27
CA ILE A 308 -21.36 4.52 -2.18
C ILE A 308 -21.55 6.05 -2.03
N TRP A 309 -20.73 6.70 -1.19
CA TRP A 309 -20.84 8.14 -0.99
C TRP A 309 -20.55 8.90 -2.28
N ILE A 310 -19.38 8.70 -2.90
CA ILE A 310 -18.97 9.42 -4.13
C ILE A 310 -19.95 9.14 -5.29
N GLY A 311 -20.32 7.89 -5.52
CA GLY A 311 -21.23 7.54 -6.61
C GLY A 311 -22.66 8.08 -6.40
N SER A 312 -23.11 8.20 -5.15
CA SER A 312 -24.38 8.86 -4.84
C SER A 312 -24.33 10.36 -5.08
N ILE A 313 -23.20 11.04 -4.81
CA ILE A 313 -23.00 12.46 -5.15
C ILE A 313 -23.03 12.66 -6.66
N VAL A 314 -22.37 11.78 -7.43
CA VAL A 314 -22.46 11.80 -8.91
C VAL A 314 -23.91 11.74 -9.36
N THR A 315 -24.71 10.86 -8.76
CA THR A 315 -26.15 10.76 -9.08
C THR A 315 -26.92 12.02 -8.71
N LEU A 316 -26.67 12.61 -7.53
CA LEU A 316 -27.28 13.88 -7.13
C LEU A 316 -26.93 15.02 -8.07
N VAL A 317 -25.67 15.13 -8.47
CA VAL A 317 -25.21 16.15 -9.44
C VAL A 317 -25.87 15.95 -10.80
N ALA A 318 -25.98 14.72 -11.28
CA ALA A 318 -26.67 14.42 -12.55
C ALA A 318 -28.18 14.77 -12.52
N LEU A 319 -28.80 14.71 -11.35
CA LEU A 319 -30.21 15.05 -11.14
C LEU A 319 -30.48 16.53 -10.80
N ILE A 320 -29.45 17.41 -10.78
CA ILE A 320 -29.60 18.86 -10.53
C ILE A 320 -30.71 19.51 -11.40
N PRO A 321 -30.93 19.12 -12.68
CA PRO A 321 -32.02 19.71 -13.47
C PRO A 321 -33.41 19.58 -12.86
N LEU A 322 -33.66 18.58 -11.98
CA LEU A 322 -34.94 18.45 -11.26
C LEU A 322 -35.19 19.60 -10.30
N SER A 323 -34.18 20.28 -9.79
CA SER A 323 -34.32 21.44 -8.91
C SER A 323 -34.89 22.68 -9.61
N ARG A 324 -34.82 22.71 -10.96
CA ARG A 324 -35.26 23.84 -11.77
C ARG A 324 -36.71 23.73 -12.21
N LYS A 325 -37.34 22.56 -12.08
CA LYS A 325 -38.72 22.28 -12.46
C LYS A 325 -39.62 22.39 -11.23
N THR A 326 -40.71 23.12 -11.29
CA THR A 326 -41.63 23.38 -10.18
C THR A 326 -42.16 22.07 -9.56
N ASP A 327 -42.52 21.10 -10.41
CA ASP A 327 -43.17 19.85 -10.00
C ASP A 327 -42.24 18.87 -9.32
N THR A 328 -40.92 18.89 -9.64
CA THR A 328 -39.93 17.97 -9.13
C THR A 328 -38.98 18.56 -8.09
N LYS A 329 -39.01 19.87 -7.93
CA LYS A 329 -38.11 20.63 -7.05
C LYS A 329 -38.15 20.15 -5.60
N THR A 330 -39.30 20.01 -5.00
CA THR A 330 -39.48 19.58 -3.63
C THR A 330 -39.04 18.11 -3.45
N LEU A 331 -39.31 17.26 -4.43
CA LEU A 331 -38.86 15.86 -4.43
C LEU A 331 -37.33 15.76 -4.51
N TYR A 332 -36.67 16.63 -5.28
CA TYR A 332 -35.22 16.67 -5.36
C TYR A 332 -34.57 17.10 -4.04
N PHE A 333 -35.08 18.13 -3.37
CA PHE A 333 -34.59 18.57 -2.07
C PHE A 333 -34.80 17.51 -0.98
N ASP A 334 -35.94 16.84 -0.99
CA ASP A 334 -36.19 15.73 -0.08
C ASP A 334 -35.24 14.55 -0.35
N THR A 335 -34.91 14.30 -1.61
CA THR A 335 -33.94 13.28 -1.99
C THR A 335 -32.54 13.62 -1.44
N ILE A 336 -32.11 14.89 -1.54
CA ILE A 336 -30.86 15.37 -0.94
C ILE A 336 -30.89 15.16 0.58
N HIS A 337 -31.98 15.55 1.22
CA HIS A 337 -32.11 15.39 2.68
C HIS A 337 -32.07 13.91 3.12
N ARG A 338 -32.71 13.03 2.36
CA ARG A 338 -32.64 11.57 2.60
C ARG A 338 -31.23 11.04 2.44
N PHE A 339 -30.53 11.42 1.36
CA PHE A 339 -29.14 11.03 1.16
C PHE A 339 -28.22 11.56 2.27
N SER A 340 -28.41 12.78 2.71
CA SER A 340 -27.58 13.39 3.76
C SER A 340 -27.64 12.62 5.09
N LYS A 341 -28.72 11.92 5.40
CA LYS A 341 -28.79 11.02 6.57
C LYS A 341 -27.85 9.82 6.43
N TRP A 342 -27.80 9.25 5.24
CA TRP A 342 -26.81 8.20 4.90
C TRP A 342 -25.38 8.75 4.89
N GLY A 343 -25.21 9.99 4.42
CA GLY A 343 -23.92 10.68 4.43
C GLY A 343 -23.29 10.75 5.81
N VAL A 344 -24.07 10.99 6.87
CA VAL A 344 -23.58 10.96 8.26
C VAL A 344 -23.02 9.58 8.62
N LEU A 345 -23.73 8.51 8.24
CA LEU A 345 -23.27 7.13 8.48
C LEU A 345 -21.96 6.85 7.71
N PHE A 346 -21.88 7.26 6.44
CA PHE A 346 -20.66 7.04 5.64
C PHE A 346 -19.46 7.83 6.17
N VAL A 347 -19.67 9.06 6.63
CA VAL A 347 -18.62 9.86 7.30
C VAL A 347 -18.10 9.11 8.53
N LEU A 348 -19.00 8.61 9.37
CA LEU A 348 -18.61 7.86 10.55
C LEU A 348 -17.81 6.61 10.20
N LEU A 349 -18.31 5.80 9.25
CA LEU A 349 -17.63 4.58 8.81
C LEU A 349 -16.26 4.88 8.18
N LEU A 350 -16.16 5.90 7.33
CA LEU A 350 -14.91 6.32 6.70
C LEU A 350 -13.88 6.81 7.72
N THR A 351 -14.32 7.63 8.67
CA THR A 351 -13.43 8.19 9.69
C THR A 351 -12.92 7.11 10.63
N THR A 352 -13.81 6.24 11.11
CA THR A 352 -13.42 5.16 12.04
C THR A 352 -12.55 4.11 11.35
N SER A 353 -12.95 3.60 10.18
CA SER A 353 -12.16 2.62 9.44
C SER A 353 -10.81 3.18 9.01
N GLY A 354 -10.76 4.42 8.50
CA GLY A 354 -9.52 5.09 8.10
C GLY A 354 -8.59 5.35 9.29
N PHE A 355 -9.12 5.70 10.45
CA PHE A 355 -8.32 5.89 11.66
C PHE A 355 -7.65 4.59 12.12
N PHE A 356 -8.42 3.50 12.23
CA PHE A 356 -7.88 2.20 12.65
C PHE A 356 -6.91 1.62 11.62
N SER A 357 -7.18 1.77 10.32
CA SER A 357 -6.23 1.36 9.28
C SER A 357 -4.93 2.17 9.36
N SER A 358 -5.00 3.48 9.63
CA SER A 358 -3.81 4.33 9.73
C SER A 358 -2.87 3.92 10.87
N ILE A 359 -3.40 3.45 12.00
CA ILE A 359 -2.59 2.95 13.14
C ILE A 359 -1.71 1.77 12.72
N SER A 360 -2.21 0.91 11.83
CA SER A 360 -1.49 -0.27 11.35
C SER A 360 -0.33 0.07 10.41
N PHE A 361 -0.34 1.23 9.76
CA PHE A 361 0.64 1.61 8.73
C PHE A 361 1.55 2.77 9.11
N ILE A 362 1.31 3.42 10.26
CA ILE A 362 2.09 4.58 10.72
C ILE A 362 2.71 4.26 12.08
N PRO A 363 4.05 4.08 12.14
CA PRO A 363 4.72 3.70 13.38
C PRO A 363 4.74 4.82 14.43
N ASN A 364 4.78 6.08 14.01
CA ASN A 364 4.84 7.23 14.89
C ASN A 364 4.31 8.52 14.22
N LEU A 365 4.01 9.55 15.02
CA LEU A 365 3.49 10.82 14.51
C LEU A 365 4.49 11.58 13.60
N ARG A 366 5.79 11.36 13.78
CA ARG A 366 6.81 11.98 12.93
C ARG A 366 6.74 11.47 11.51
N SER A 367 6.46 10.17 11.32
CA SER A 367 6.29 9.56 9.99
C SER A 367 5.16 10.20 9.17
N LEU A 368 4.15 10.82 9.82
CA LEU A 368 3.12 11.59 9.10
C LEU A 368 3.67 12.80 8.34
N LEU A 369 4.73 13.43 8.85
CA LEU A 369 5.29 14.66 8.28
C LEU A 369 6.48 14.38 7.36
N PHE A 370 7.27 13.34 7.65
CA PHE A 370 8.56 13.11 7.03
C PHE A 370 8.54 11.99 5.97
N THR A 371 7.48 11.17 5.88
CA THR A 371 7.31 10.18 4.82
C THR A 371 6.37 10.66 3.74
N ASP A 372 6.55 10.20 2.50
CA ASP A 372 5.63 10.51 1.39
C ASP A 372 4.25 9.91 1.63
N TYR A 373 4.18 8.69 2.19
CA TYR A 373 2.93 8.08 2.63
C TYR A 373 2.17 8.97 3.62
N GLY A 374 2.86 9.46 4.66
CA GLY A 374 2.26 10.33 5.69
C GLY A 374 1.75 11.65 5.10
N ARG A 375 2.53 12.30 4.23
CA ARG A 375 2.13 13.56 3.56
C ARG A 375 0.89 13.39 2.68
N VAL A 376 0.83 12.31 1.90
CA VAL A 376 -0.34 12.00 1.06
C VAL A 376 -1.56 11.70 1.93
N LEU A 377 -1.38 10.96 3.04
CA LEU A 377 -2.44 10.69 4.01
C LEU A 377 -2.98 11.98 4.64
N LEU A 378 -2.12 12.90 5.07
CA LEU A 378 -2.53 14.22 5.59
C LEU A 378 -3.31 15.02 4.55
N GLY A 379 -2.86 15.02 3.29
CA GLY A 379 -3.58 15.63 2.17
C GLY A 379 -4.97 15.03 1.98
N LYS A 380 -5.10 13.71 2.07
CA LYS A 380 -6.38 12.98 1.98
C LYS A 380 -7.32 13.36 3.13
N VAL A 381 -6.81 13.42 4.37
CA VAL A 381 -7.59 13.84 5.55
C VAL A 381 -8.06 15.30 5.41
N PHE A 382 -7.19 16.18 4.93
CA PHE A 382 -7.56 17.59 4.69
C PHE A 382 -8.67 17.73 3.66
N LEU A 383 -8.57 17.02 2.51
CA LEU A 383 -9.65 17.03 1.50
C LEU A 383 -10.94 16.41 2.03
N LEU A 384 -10.86 15.36 2.85
CA LEU A 384 -12.04 14.78 3.50
C LEU A 384 -12.73 15.80 4.41
N MET A 385 -11.99 16.61 5.17
CA MET A 385 -12.57 17.69 5.98
C MET A 385 -13.30 18.72 5.11
N ILE A 386 -12.72 19.12 3.99
CA ILE A 386 -13.39 20.03 3.04
C ILE A 386 -14.68 19.38 2.50
N MET A 387 -14.61 18.10 2.11
CA MET A 387 -15.77 17.35 1.63
C MET A 387 -16.90 17.30 2.69
N MET A 388 -16.55 17.10 3.97
CA MET A 388 -17.52 17.12 5.08
C MET A 388 -18.17 18.49 5.25
N VAL A 389 -17.44 19.60 5.02
CA VAL A 389 -18.02 20.95 5.06
C VAL A 389 -19.07 21.11 3.94
N PHE A 390 -18.76 20.69 2.71
CA PHE A 390 -19.75 20.70 1.62
C PHE A 390 -20.96 19.82 1.94
N ALA A 391 -20.75 18.62 2.46
CA ALA A 391 -21.81 17.70 2.87
C ALA A 391 -22.72 18.31 3.94
N ALA A 392 -22.16 18.97 4.96
CA ALA A 392 -22.92 19.70 5.98
C ALA A 392 -23.73 20.86 5.39
N VAL A 393 -23.15 21.63 4.47
CA VAL A 393 -23.87 22.69 3.74
C VAL A 393 -25.02 22.10 2.93
N ASN A 394 -24.82 21.01 2.20
CA ASN A 394 -25.84 20.33 1.43
C ASN A 394 -26.96 19.75 2.31
N PHE A 395 -26.63 19.20 3.48
CA PHE A 395 -27.60 18.76 4.48
C PHE A 395 -28.52 19.90 4.93
N VAL A 396 -27.96 21.05 5.31
CA VAL A 396 -28.74 22.22 5.76
C VAL A 396 -29.60 22.78 4.63
N LYS A 397 -29.05 22.88 3.40
CA LYS A 397 -29.79 23.37 2.24
C LYS A 397 -30.91 22.43 1.82
N GLY A 398 -30.65 21.12 1.83
CA GLY A 398 -31.68 20.10 1.57
C GLY A 398 -32.83 20.20 2.56
N LYS A 399 -32.53 20.28 3.87
CA LYS A 399 -33.53 20.40 4.93
C LYS A 399 -34.37 21.68 4.83
N ARG A 400 -33.78 22.78 4.37
CA ARG A 400 -34.43 24.10 4.29
C ARG A 400 -34.95 24.46 2.90
N ASN A 401 -34.92 23.55 1.94
CA ASN A 401 -35.30 23.75 0.53
C ASN A 401 -34.62 25.01 -0.11
N ARG A 402 -33.36 25.27 0.23
CA ARG A 402 -32.62 26.46 -0.24
C ARG A 402 -31.84 26.16 -1.51
N GLU A 403 -32.21 26.79 -2.61
CA GLU A 403 -31.51 26.63 -3.90
C GLU A 403 -30.19 27.39 -4.00
N LYS A 404 -30.12 28.59 -3.38
CA LYS A 404 -28.95 29.46 -3.54
C LYS A 404 -27.64 28.78 -3.16
N GLY A 405 -26.78 28.61 -4.16
CA GLY A 405 -25.47 27.96 -4.00
C GLY A 405 -25.49 26.45 -3.78
N LEU A 406 -26.62 25.76 -3.94
CA LEU A 406 -26.70 24.29 -3.82
C LEU A 406 -25.88 23.60 -4.92
N THR A 407 -26.06 24.02 -6.16
CA THR A 407 -25.31 23.48 -7.32
C THR A 407 -23.82 23.57 -7.11
N SER A 408 -23.31 24.77 -6.72
CA SER A 408 -21.87 24.95 -6.45
C SER A 408 -21.37 24.08 -5.30
N SER A 409 -22.18 23.89 -4.25
CA SER A 409 -21.83 23.07 -3.11
C SER A 409 -21.77 21.57 -3.47
N LEU A 410 -22.71 21.05 -4.27
CA LEU A 410 -22.71 19.67 -4.77
C LEU A 410 -21.52 19.41 -5.71
N TRP A 411 -21.21 20.35 -6.61
CA TRP A 411 -20.02 20.26 -7.45
C TRP A 411 -18.73 20.33 -6.63
N GLY A 412 -18.68 21.20 -5.60
CA GLY A 412 -17.55 21.28 -4.68
C GLY A 412 -17.31 19.94 -3.95
N GLU A 413 -18.39 19.32 -3.43
CA GLU A 413 -18.31 18.00 -2.79
C GLU A 413 -17.84 16.92 -3.78
N LEU A 414 -18.35 16.91 -5.02
CA LEU A 414 -17.94 15.96 -6.04
C LEU A 414 -16.47 16.13 -6.43
N ILE A 415 -16.03 17.35 -6.75
CA ILE A 415 -14.65 17.62 -7.16
C ILE A 415 -13.68 17.21 -6.03
N THR A 416 -14.00 17.55 -4.80
CA THR A 416 -13.19 17.16 -3.62
C THR A 416 -13.15 15.64 -3.47
N GLY A 417 -14.29 14.96 -3.65
CA GLY A 417 -14.36 13.49 -3.61
C GLY A 417 -13.51 12.83 -4.71
N LEU A 418 -13.53 13.37 -5.93
CA LEU A 418 -12.66 12.88 -7.02
C LEU A 418 -11.18 13.07 -6.70
N SER A 419 -10.81 14.18 -6.09
CA SER A 419 -9.44 14.45 -5.64
C SER A 419 -9.02 13.48 -4.53
N VAL A 420 -9.90 13.16 -3.59
CA VAL A 420 -9.66 12.13 -2.56
C VAL A 420 -9.39 10.76 -3.19
N LEU A 421 -10.10 10.39 -4.27
CA LEU A 421 -9.83 9.14 -4.99
C LEU A 421 -8.44 9.12 -5.63
N ILE A 422 -7.96 10.24 -6.18
CA ILE A 422 -6.60 10.34 -6.74
C ILE A 422 -5.57 10.11 -5.61
N LEU A 423 -5.71 10.83 -4.49
CA LEU A 423 -4.81 10.62 -3.34
C LEU A 423 -4.90 9.20 -2.77
N SER A 424 -6.08 8.55 -2.85
CA SER A 424 -6.23 7.17 -2.44
C SER A 424 -5.45 6.22 -3.34
N VAL A 425 -5.45 6.43 -4.66
CA VAL A 425 -4.63 5.65 -5.59
C VAL A 425 -3.14 5.85 -5.32
N LEU A 426 -2.70 7.08 -5.08
CA LEU A 426 -1.32 7.35 -4.70
C LEU A 426 -0.95 6.62 -3.41
N LEU A 427 -1.77 6.74 -2.37
CA LEU A 427 -1.52 6.13 -1.05
C LEU A 427 -1.42 4.61 -1.11
N THR A 428 -2.27 3.95 -1.91
CA THR A 428 -2.26 2.48 -2.07
C THR A 428 -1.11 1.96 -2.93
N ASN A 429 -0.26 2.83 -3.46
CA ASN A 429 0.88 2.47 -4.30
C ASN A 429 2.21 3.03 -3.78
N LEU A 430 2.19 3.78 -2.69
CA LEU A 430 3.41 4.20 -1.99
C LEU A 430 3.75 3.16 -0.93
N PRO A 431 5.06 2.95 -0.66
CA PRO A 431 5.48 2.18 0.51
C PRO A 431 4.83 2.76 1.77
N THR A 432 4.32 1.89 2.64
CA THR A 432 3.71 2.36 3.90
C THR A 432 4.78 3.03 4.78
N ALA A 433 4.37 3.88 5.70
CA ALA A 433 5.32 4.47 6.64
C ALA A 433 5.93 3.43 7.62
N MET A 434 5.41 2.21 7.65
CA MET A 434 6.05 1.06 8.31
C MET A 434 7.21 0.51 7.48
N ALA A 435 7.04 0.40 6.16
CA ALA A 435 8.06 -0.08 5.24
C ALA A 435 9.15 0.98 4.98
N SER A 436 8.80 2.25 5.04
CA SER A 436 9.72 3.39 4.87
C SER A 436 9.44 4.44 5.95
N PRO A 437 9.91 4.23 7.20
CA PRO A 437 9.59 5.09 8.35
C PRO A 437 10.21 6.48 8.28
N GLY A 438 11.15 6.68 7.35
CA GLY A 438 11.95 7.89 7.23
C GLY A 438 13.04 8.00 8.30
N PRO A 439 13.87 9.06 8.25
CA PRO A 439 14.99 9.23 9.16
C PRO A 439 14.59 9.16 10.62
N PHE A 440 15.33 8.36 11.40
CA PHE A 440 15.16 8.26 12.84
C PHE A 440 15.91 9.41 13.54
N LYS A 441 15.28 9.99 14.56
CA LYS A 441 15.92 10.95 15.45
C LYS A 441 15.22 10.97 16.78
N GLU A 442 15.93 10.63 17.84
CA GLU A 442 15.43 10.65 19.22
C GLU A 442 16.47 11.20 20.18
N THR A 443 16.02 11.84 21.26
CA THR A 443 16.88 12.41 22.28
C THR A 443 16.50 11.81 23.63
N ASN A 444 17.44 11.11 24.24
CA ASN A 444 17.34 10.59 25.59
C ASN A 444 18.17 11.43 26.55
N LYS A 445 17.79 11.44 27.82
CA LYS A 445 18.56 12.07 28.89
C LYS A 445 19.13 10.99 29.79
N ASP A 446 20.42 11.12 30.10
CA ASP A 446 21.06 10.28 31.09
C ASP A 446 20.58 10.61 32.51
N ASN A 447 20.96 9.77 33.48
CA ASN A 447 20.64 9.99 34.91
C ASN A 447 21.29 11.24 35.48
N GLN A 448 22.26 11.79 34.77
CA GLN A 448 22.98 13.01 35.17
C GLN A 448 22.43 14.28 34.51
N GLY A 449 21.43 14.16 33.61
CA GLY A 449 20.75 15.25 32.90
C GLY A 449 21.44 15.72 31.62
N SER A 450 22.44 14.99 31.11
CA SER A 450 23.02 15.21 29.79
C SER A 450 22.06 14.69 28.72
N SER A 451 22.06 15.29 27.54
CA SER A 451 21.21 14.85 26.43
C SER A 451 22.02 14.16 25.35
N ILE A 452 21.55 12.97 24.97
CA ILE A 452 22.12 12.12 23.93
C ILE A 452 21.09 12.04 22.81
N THR A 453 21.45 12.55 21.63
CA THR A 453 20.59 12.48 20.45
C THR A 453 21.19 11.51 19.45
N PHE A 454 20.44 10.46 19.10
CA PHE A 454 20.81 9.50 18.06
C PHE A 454 19.97 9.73 16.83
N GLU A 455 20.62 9.71 15.65
CA GLU A 455 20.02 9.86 14.35
C GLU A 455 20.49 8.72 13.44
N ALA A 456 19.58 8.11 12.66
CA ALA A 456 19.90 7.15 11.61
C ALA A 456 19.17 7.53 10.32
N THR A 457 19.88 7.60 9.20
CA THR A 457 19.37 8.04 7.89
C THR A 457 19.94 7.13 6.82
N PRO A 458 19.12 6.56 5.92
CA PRO A 458 17.66 6.74 5.74
C PRO A 458 16.78 5.97 6.73
N ASN A 459 17.34 5.10 7.59
CA ASN A 459 16.67 4.25 8.57
C ASN A 459 15.89 3.10 7.90
N VAL A 460 16.55 2.44 6.98
CA VAL A 460 16.08 1.25 6.25
C VAL A 460 17.16 0.17 6.25
N ILE A 461 16.83 -1.02 5.74
CA ILE A 461 17.81 -2.08 5.52
C ILE A 461 18.96 -1.58 4.65
N GLY A 462 20.19 -1.97 4.98
CA GLY A 462 21.40 -1.62 4.23
C GLY A 462 22.14 -0.44 4.83
N GLU A 463 22.77 0.36 3.98
CA GLU A 463 23.67 1.43 4.41
C GLU A 463 22.92 2.58 5.08
N ASN A 464 23.34 2.94 6.30
CA ASN A 464 22.80 4.05 7.06
C ASN A 464 23.92 4.95 7.60
N ASP A 465 23.65 6.25 7.59
CA ASP A 465 24.45 7.24 8.32
C ASP A 465 23.96 7.34 9.76
N PHE A 466 24.85 7.10 10.71
CA PHE A 466 24.59 7.21 12.13
C PHE A 466 25.22 8.48 12.66
N VAL A 467 24.45 9.32 13.33
CA VAL A 467 24.92 10.55 13.95
C VAL A 467 24.55 10.56 15.43
N LEU A 468 25.54 10.75 16.29
CA LEU A 468 25.33 10.92 17.73
C LEU A 468 25.73 12.32 18.16
N SER A 469 24.83 13.03 18.83
CA SER A 469 25.07 14.34 19.40
C SER A 469 24.95 14.30 20.92
N LEU A 470 26.03 14.68 21.62
CA LEU A 470 26.18 14.65 23.06
C LEU A 470 26.23 16.09 23.63
N LYS A 471 25.31 16.42 24.52
CA LYS A 471 25.26 17.74 25.19
C LYS A 471 25.17 17.54 26.70
N ASN A 472 25.90 18.41 27.45
CA ASN A 472 25.86 18.45 28.90
C ASN A 472 24.53 19.05 29.41
N LYS A 473 24.32 19.07 30.76
CA LYS A 473 23.15 19.69 31.42
C LYS A 473 22.85 21.12 30.99
N LYS A 474 23.89 21.89 30.58
CA LYS A 474 23.76 23.28 30.13
C LYS A 474 23.46 23.40 28.64
N GLY A 475 23.24 22.28 27.93
CA GLY A 475 23.00 22.23 26.47
C GLY A 475 24.24 22.47 25.60
N GLN A 476 25.43 22.53 26.21
CA GLN A 476 26.68 22.70 25.48
C GLN A 476 27.25 21.36 25.03
N PRO A 477 27.98 21.30 23.88
CA PRO A 477 28.62 20.08 23.40
C PRO A 477 29.55 19.48 24.48
N MET A 478 29.45 18.16 24.68
CA MET A 478 30.31 17.45 25.62
C MET A 478 31.75 17.39 25.09
N LYS A 479 32.70 17.57 26.00
CA LYS A 479 34.14 17.47 25.74
C LYS A 479 34.71 16.30 26.55
N GLY A 480 35.93 15.84 26.20
CA GLY A 480 36.60 14.80 26.98
C GLY A 480 36.02 13.39 26.73
N ILE A 481 35.42 13.15 25.60
CA ILE A 481 34.99 11.82 25.18
C ILE A 481 36.16 11.10 24.48
N GLU A 482 36.42 9.87 24.90
CA GLU A 482 37.46 9.00 24.33
C GLU A 482 36.90 8.15 23.18
N GLN A 483 35.79 7.46 23.42
CA GLN A 483 35.19 6.56 22.45
C GLN A 483 33.66 6.59 22.52
N VAL A 484 33.03 6.38 21.37
CA VAL A 484 31.56 6.20 21.24
C VAL A 484 31.34 4.92 20.45
N THR A 485 30.62 3.98 21.02
CA THR A 485 30.27 2.69 20.39
C THR A 485 28.75 2.54 20.36
N LEU A 486 28.23 2.12 19.21
CA LEU A 486 26.85 1.69 19.05
C LEU A 486 26.82 0.16 19.01
N THR A 487 25.90 -0.45 19.74
CA THR A 487 25.61 -1.88 19.67
C THR A 487 24.18 -2.04 19.17
N PHE A 488 24.03 -2.78 18.07
CA PHE A 488 22.77 -3.03 17.40
C PHE A 488 22.28 -4.45 17.74
N THR A 489 21.10 -4.55 18.34
CA THR A 489 20.47 -5.81 18.73
C THR A 489 19.06 -5.86 18.13
N SER A 490 18.75 -6.89 17.35
CA SER A 490 17.38 -7.09 16.86
C SER A 490 16.46 -7.50 18.01
N LEU A 491 15.25 -6.89 18.08
CA LEU A 491 14.22 -7.23 19.08
C LEU A 491 13.23 -8.29 18.57
N GLU A 492 13.37 -8.74 17.34
CA GLU A 492 12.46 -9.70 16.70
C GLU A 492 13.11 -11.07 16.50
N MET A 493 14.42 -11.09 16.33
CA MET A 493 15.19 -12.34 16.18
C MET A 493 16.51 -12.25 16.94
N ASP A 494 16.97 -13.35 17.50
CA ASP A 494 18.30 -13.44 18.12
C ASP A 494 19.35 -13.68 17.03
N MET A 495 19.98 -12.60 16.60
CA MET A 495 21.03 -12.60 15.56
C MET A 495 22.41 -12.26 16.13
N GLY A 496 22.52 -12.17 17.47
CA GLY A 496 23.69 -11.62 18.14
C GLY A 496 23.74 -10.08 18.08
N ASP A 497 24.79 -9.55 18.66
CA ASP A 497 25.05 -8.12 18.74
C ASP A 497 26.06 -7.70 17.65
N ASP A 498 25.76 -6.66 16.91
CA ASP A 498 26.68 -6.01 15.99
C ASP A 498 27.12 -4.67 16.56
N THR A 499 28.39 -4.28 16.37
CA THR A 499 28.96 -3.07 16.98
C THR A 499 29.60 -2.16 15.97
N LYS A 500 29.42 -0.85 16.16
CA LYS A 500 30.05 0.20 15.35
C LYS A 500 30.64 1.28 16.23
N THR A 501 31.93 1.54 16.06
CA THR A 501 32.58 2.71 16.68
C THR A 501 32.40 3.93 15.81
N LEU A 502 31.91 5.04 16.39
CA LEU A 502 31.71 6.30 15.69
C LEU A 502 32.96 7.19 15.70
N ILE A 503 33.16 7.92 14.61
CA ILE A 503 34.28 8.84 14.44
C ILE A 503 33.87 10.24 14.92
N LYS A 504 34.75 10.90 15.66
CA LYS A 504 34.53 12.26 16.13
C LYS A 504 34.69 13.26 14.97
N VAL A 505 33.62 13.99 14.66
CA VAL A 505 33.62 15.07 13.65
C VAL A 505 33.89 16.42 14.31
N GLN A 506 33.23 16.68 15.45
CA GLN A 506 33.43 17.89 16.24
C GLN A 506 33.12 17.62 17.72
N ASN A 507 33.35 18.61 18.60
CA ASN A 507 33.02 18.42 20.00
C ASN A 507 31.55 18.09 20.19
N GLY A 508 31.30 16.95 20.85
CA GLY A 508 29.95 16.44 21.10
C GLY A 508 29.21 15.91 19.88
N LYS A 509 29.84 15.76 18.70
CA LYS A 509 29.21 15.17 17.52
C LYS A 509 30.11 14.05 16.96
N TYR A 510 29.49 12.88 16.77
CA TYR A 510 30.13 11.65 16.27
C TYR A 510 29.30 11.10 15.11
N GLU A 511 29.99 10.60 14.09
CA GLU A 511 29.37 10.07 12.88
C GLU A 511 29.97 8.72 12.51
N GLY A 512 29.19 7.90 11.86
CA GLY A 512 29.62 6.62 11.29
C GLY A 512 28.62 6.16 10.25
N GLN A 513 29.09 5.43 9.27
CA GLN A 513 28.30 4.84 8.22
C GLN A 513 28.40 3.33 8.31
N GLY A 514 27.31 2.60 8.09
CA GLY A 514 27.34 1.15 8.16
C GLY A 514 26.01 0.51 7.80
N MET A 515 26.09 -0.81 7.61
CA MET A 515 24.97 -1.68 7.24
C MET A 515 24.46 -2.50 8.44
N ASN A 516 24.60 -1.96 9.65
CA ASN A 516 24.25 -2.63 10.89
C ASN A 516 22.75 -2.91 11.02
N PHE A 517 21.90 -2.20 10.24
CA PHE A 517 20.49 -2.54 10.07
C PHE A 517 20.35 -3.51 8.87
N ASN A 518 20.54 -4.80 9.11
CA ASN A 518 20.52 -5.84 8.09
C ASN A 518 19.13 -6.47 7.86
N MET A 519 18.12 -6.10 8.66
CA MET A 519 16.73 -6.50 8.47
C MET A 519 15.76 -5.40 8.92
N ALA A 520 14.57 -5.40 8.34
CA ALA A 520 13.48 -4.54 8.82
C ALA A 520 12.94 -5.04 10.16
N GLY A 521 12.37 -4.14 10.95
CA GLY A 521 11.77 -4.50 12.22
C GLY A 521 12.23 -3.61 13.36
N ARG A 522 12.07 -4.10 14.59
CA ARG A 522 12.43 -3.36 15.81
C ARG A 522 13.84 -3.71 16.25
N TRP A 523 14.62 -2.66 16.48
CA TRP A 523 16.01 -2.74 16.94
C TRP A 523 16.18 -2.01 18.25
N ASN A 524 17.09 -2.50 19.08
CA ASN A 524 17.66 -1.76 20.19
C ASN A 524 19.06 -1.29 19.78
N VAL A 525 19.28 0.03 19.78
CA VAL A 525 20.60 0.62 19.57
C VAL A 525 21.10 1.09 20.93
N HIS A 526 22.01 0.32 21.51
CA HIS A 526 22.68 0.66 22.75
C HIS A 526 23.85 1.58 22.45
N VAL A 527 23.86 2.75 23.04
CA VAL A 527 24.91 3.77 22.91
C VAL A 527 25.80 3.69 24.15
N HIS A 528 27.06 3.33 23.96
CA HIS A 528 28.09 3.34 24.99
C HIS A 528 29.08 4.46 24.74
N VAL A 529 29.21 5.39 25.66
CA VAL A 529 30.13 6.54 25.59
C VAL A 529 31.16 6.42 26.70
N LEU A 530 32.44 6.30 26.35
CA LEU A 530 33.57 6.31 27.29
C LEU A 530 34.20 7.70 27.31
N THR A 531 34.29 8.28 28.51
CA THR A 531 34.98 9.56 28.74
C THR A 531 36.47 9.35 29.01
N LYS A 532 37.28 10.40 28.83
CA LYS A 532 38.70 10.39 29.17
C LYS A 532 39.00 10.16 30.67
N ASP A 533 38.03 10.44 31.52
CA ASP A 533 38.09 10.23 32.98
C ASP A 533 37.63 8.78 33.34
N LEU A 534 37.48 7.88 32.34
CA LEU A 534 37.02 6.51 32.47
C LEU A 534 35.58 6.36 33.03
N GLU A 535 34.78 7.38 32.94
CA GLU A 535 33.34 7.31 33.22
C GLU A 535 32.60 6.82 31.97
N THR A 536 31.51 6.07 32.18
CA THR A 536 30.65 5.57 31.08
C THR A 536 29.28 6.24 31.13
N ILE A 537 28.72 6.48 29.96
CA ILE A 537 27.33 6.94 29.78
C ILE A 537 26.67 5.96 28.82
N ASP A 538 25.62 5.29 29.30
CA ASP A 538 24.90 4.26 28.55
C ASP A 538 23.44 4.69 28.35
N THR A 539 22.91 4.48 27.15
CA THR A 539 21.50 4.72 26.84
C THR A 539 21.04 3.84 25.68
N ASP A 540 19.77 3.51 25.66
CA ASP A 540 19.15 2.68 24.65
C ASP A 540 18.15 3.48 23.81
N PHE A 541 18.17 3.22 22.49
CA PHE A 541 17.18 3.75 21.54
C PHE A 541 16.45 2.60 20.87
N LYS A 542 15.12 2.65 20.90
CA LYS A 542 14.27 1.68 20.19
C LYS A 542 13.98 2.22 18.80
N VAL A 543 14.65 1.67 17.81
CA VAL A 543 14.55 2.09 16.42
C VAL A 543 13.65 1.11 15.66
N ARG A 544 12.77 1.63 14.82
CA ARG A 544 12.06 0.83 13.84
C ARG A 544 12.69 1.08 12.49
N VAL A 545 13.29 0.04 11.94
CA VAL A 545 13.98 0.05 10.64
C VAL A 545 13.00 -0.39 9.56
N GLY A 546 12.96 0.34 8.46
CA GLY A 546 12.13 0.04 7.30
C GLY A 546 12.79 -0.95 6.36
N SER A 547 11.97 -1.51 5.46
CA SER A 547 12.43 -2.44 4.40
C SER A 547 12.82 -1.74 3.09
N GLN A 548 12.42 -0.47 2.92
CA GLN A 548 12.62 0.31 1.68
C GLN A 548 12.91 1.78 2.01
#